data_723423886cba946c4e5f9709a716b257
#
_entry.id   723423886cba946c4e5f9709a716b257
#
_cell.length_a   1.000
_cell.length_b   1.000
_cell.length_c   1.000
_cell.angle_alpha   90.00
_cell.angle_beta   90.00
_cell.angle_gamma   90.00
#
_symmetry.space_group_name_H-M   'P 1'
#
loop_
_entity.id
_entity.type
_entity.pdbx_description
1 polymer ?
#
loop_
_entity_poly.entity_id
_entity_poly.type
_entity_poly.pdbx_seq_one_letter_code
_entity_poly.pdbx_strand_id
1 'polypeptide(L)'
;MYDVYYTTAGGPWFNSGADIWVTNWIKEVAPDLEVKPLLIFHRKKPTNYEEFPIDIDHIWETNEDKIIEIFEGARRIHILHGHYTPTKAVHQNLEKIDSIVFHNLTKVSLMAQMGKDEYLHWYGNWEYESELIHKIKNKIWVGLYHFPYQTENLHHIPNNYTFIQNNELSNSIELGYAARVEGRKNVEYMDGLGGYISTNSETFNKYYKKKYGYKFEKSKIYKFDYKYKERFYGLDWGISHSCFEYEPFGYGIFEAVDWGKLPILHEKWHVPLDYKYKAIDAETFKETYETICQDDYETRKAEFEKLKNWMIKNFSNKDEWKEKLLDIYNGE
;
A
#
# COMPACT_ATOMS: atom_id res chain seq x y z
N MET A 1 -17.07 -11.17 -26.53
CA MET A 1 -16.94 -9.82 -25.97
C MET A 1 -16.43 -10.02 -24.55
N TYR A 2 -15.41 -9.30 -24.11
CA TYR A 2 -14.71 -9.48 -22.82
C TYR A 2 -14.57 -8.13 -22.12
N ASP A 3 -14.43 -8.16 -20.80
CA ASP A 3 -14.08 -6.99 -20.02
C ASP A 3 -12.56 -6.99 -19.77
N VAL A 4 -11.94 -5.83 -19.93
CA VAL A 4 -10.50 -5.66 -19.73
C VAL A 4 -10.25 -5.12 -18.32
N TYR A 5 -9.33 -5.75 -17.62
CA TYR A 5 -8.80 -5.31 -16.33
C TYR A 5 -7.32 -4.96 -16.49
N TYR A 6 -6.99 -3.69 -16.32
CA TYR A 6 -5.65 -3.16 -16.57
C TYR A 6 -4.90 -2.86 -15.29
N THR A 7 -3.64 -3.24 -15.24
CA THR A 7 -2.77 -2.97 -14.08
C THR A 7 -1.32 -2.70 -14.49
N THR A 8 -0.69 -1.73 -13.84
CA THR A 8 0.78 -1.55 -13.83
C THR A 8 1.44 -2.23 -12.64
N ALA A 9 0.65 -2.69 -11.65
CA ALA A 9 1.13 -3.58 -10.60
C ALA A 9 1.42 -4.97 -11.15
N GLY A 10 2.32 -5.70 -10.53
CA GLY A 10 2.79 -7.00 -11.01
C GLY A 10 2.12 -8.21 -10.38
N GLY A 11 1.13 -8.02 -9.50
CA GLY A 11 0.44 -9.12 -8.84
C GLY A 11 1.37 -10.00 -7.98
N PRO A 12 1.18 -11.33 -7.94
CA PRO A 12 1.85 -12.22 -6.97
C PRO A 12 3.38 -12.32 -7.12
N TRP A 13 3.95 -11.81 -8.21
CA TRP A 13 5.40 -11.82 -8.44
C TRP A 13 6.13 -10.60 -7.87
N PHE A 14 5.39 -9.64 -7.30
CA PHE A 14 5.91 -8.39 -6.78
C PHE A 14 5.27 -8.07 -5.42
N ASN A 15 5.79 -7.08 -4.69
CA ASN A 15 5.58 -6.94 -3.25
C ASN A 15 5.20 -5.53 -2.79
N SER A 16 4.59 -4.74 -3.64
CA SER A 16 3.98 -3.47 -3.20
C SER A 16 2.56 -3.68 -2.67
N GLY A 17 2.01 -2.70 -1.98
CA GLY A 17 0.62 -2.75 -1.54
C GLY A 17 -0.37 -2.93 -2.70
N ALA A 18 -0.09 -2.33 -3.86
CA ALA A 18 -0.88 -2.53 -5.07
C ALA A 18 -0.74 -3.95 -5.63
N ASP A 19 0.45 -4.57 -5.55
CA ASP A 19 0.66 -5.96 -5.98
C ASP A 19 -0.13 -6.93 -5.10
N ILE A 20 -0.17 -6.71 -3.79
CA ILE A 20 -0.97 -7.49 -2.84
C ILE A 20 -2.46 -7.36 -3.17
N TRP A 21 -2.92 -6.14 -3.42
CA TRP A 21 -4.32 -5.89 -3.79
C TRP A 21 -4.71 -6.60 -5.09
N VAL A 22 -3.90 -6.48 -6.14
CA VAL A 22 -4.13 -7.16 -7.43
C VAL A 22 -4.10 -8.67 -7.25
N THR A 23 -3.21 -9.20 -6.41
CA THR A 23 -3.16 -10.63 -6.08
C THR A 23 -4.44 -11.10 -5.41
N ASN A 24 -4.96 -10.35 -4.44
CA ASN A 24 -6.22 -10.67 -3.78
C ASN A 24 -7.39 -10.58 -4.77
N TRP A 25 -7.41 -9.56 -5.63
CA TRP A 25 -8.41 -9.44 -6.68
C TRP A 25 -8.41 -10.65 -7.63
N ILE A 26 -7.24 -11.10 -8.11
CA ILE A 26 -7.10 -12.29 -8.96
C ILE A 26 -7.67 -13.54 -8.29
N LYS A 27 -7.40 -13.72 -7.00
CA LYS A 27 -7.78 -14.94 -6.27
C LYS A 27 -9.24 -14.96 -5.85
N GLU A 28 -9.77 -13.82 -5.46
CA GLU A 28 -11.03 -13.74 -4.74
C GLU A 28 -12.17 -13.16 -5.59
N VAL A 29 -11.88 -12.20 -6.47
CA VAL A 29 -12.90 -11.46 -7.24
C VAL A 29 -13.02 -12.01 -8.65
N ALA A 30 -11.89 -12.15 -9.34
CA ALA A 30 -11.89 -12.52 -10.76
C ALA A 30 -12.61 -13.85 -11.09
N PRO A 31 -12.57 -14.91 -10.25
CA PRO A 31 -13.28 -16.15 -10.54
C PRO A 31 -14.82 -16.04 -10.56
N ASP A 32 -15.38 -15.03 -9.87
CA ASP A 32 -16.82 -14.86 -9.70
C ASP A 32 -17.40 -13.70 -10.54
N LEU A 33 -16.59 -13.14 -11.45
CA LEU A 33 -17.07 -12.15 -12.41
C LEU A 33 -18.03 -12.82 -13.41
N GLU A 34 -19.16 -12.18 -13.70
CA GLU A 34 -20.14 -12.66 -14.67
C GLU A 34 -19.57 -12.72 -16.10
N VAL A 35 -18.68 -11.80 -16.43
CA VAL A 35 -18.01 -11.75 -17.72
C VAL A 35 -16.56 -12.11 -17.56
N LYS A 36 -16.11 -13.08 -18.36
CA LYS A 36 -14.71 -13.55 -18.34
C LYS A 36 -13.74 -12.38 -18.49
N PRO A 37 -12.85 -12.16 -17.51
CA PRO A 37 -11.90 -11.06 -17.53
C PRO A 37 -10.72 -11.35 -18.46
N LEU A 38 -10.22 -10.31 -19.14
CA LEU A 38 -8.88 -10.29 -19.71
C LEU A 38 -8.00 -9.34 -18.86
N LEU A 39 -7.05 -9.88 -18.13
CA LEU A 39 -6.13 -9.08 -17.31
C LEU A 39 -4.90 -8.66 -18.11
N ILE A 40 -4.64 -7.36 -18.16
CA ILE A 40 -3.44 -6.78 -18.82
C ILE A 40 -2.46 -6.31 -17.75
N PHE A 41 -1.30 -6.94 -17.70
CA PHE A 41 -0.15 -6.43 -16.96
C PHE A 41 0.68 -5.52 -17.88
N HIS A 42 0.60 -4.21 -17.68
CA HIS A 42 1.41 -3.25 -18.43
C HIS A 42 2.85 -3.20 -17.92
N ARG A 43 3.55 -4.31 -18.13
CA ARG A 43 4.96 -4.48 -17.76
C ARG A 43 5.54 -5.75 -18.39
N LYS A 44 6.86 -5.90 -18.28
CA LYS A 44 7.54 -7.12 -18.75
C LYS A 44 7.14 -8.33 -17.89
N LYS A 45 6.92 -9.47 -18.53
CA LYS A 45 6.69 -10.74 -17.86
C LYS A 45 7.85 -11.05 -16.89
N PRO A 46 7.60 -11.40 -15.63
CA PRO A 46 8.64 -11.73 -14.67
C PRO A 46 9.32 -13.04 -15.02
N THR A 47 10.60 -13.16 -14.67
CA THR A 47 11.40 -14.38 -14.94
C THR A 47 10.95 -15.58 -14.13
N ASN A 48 10.36 -15.36 -12.96
CA ASN A 48 9.82 -16.38 -12.06
C ASN A 48 8.30 -16.59 -12.24
N TYR A 49 7.78 -16.33 -13.43
CA TYR A 49 6.34 -16.40 -13.71
C TYR A 49 5.71 -17.74 -13.29
N GLU A 50 6.37 -18.84 -13.56
CA GLU A 50 5.86 -20.20 -13.28
C GLU A 50 5.72 -20.51 -11.77
N GLU A 51 6.29 -19.69 -10.88
CA GLU A 51 6.17 -19.89 -9.43
C GLU A 51 4.75 -19.56 -8.92
N PHE A 52 4.00 -18.75 -9.65
CA PHE A 52 2.67 -18.27 -9.23
C PHE A 52 1.68 -18.29 -10.40
N PRO A 53 1.23 -19.48 -10.83
CA PRO A 53 0.26 -19.59 -11.92
C PRO A 53 -1.06 -18.92 -11.53
N ILE A 54 -1.68 -18.22 -12.48
CA ILE A 54 -3.00 -17.62 -12.33
C ILE A 54 -3.96 -18.21 -13.35
N ASP A 55 -5.20 -18.50 -12.93
CA ASP A 55 -6.20 -19.19 -13.72
C ASP A 55 -7.23 -18.24 -14.34
N ILE A 56 -6.74 -17.13 -14.90
CA ILE A 56 -7.53 -16.19 -15.68
C ILE A 56 -6.78 -15.83 -16.95
N ASP A 57 -7.50 -15.47 -18.00
CA ASP A 57 -6.89 -14.98 -19.24
C ASP A 57 -6.09 -13.71 -18.96
N HIS A 58 -4.81 -13.70 -19.31
CA HIS A 58 -3.94 -12.56 -19.04
C HIS A 58 -2.84 -12.41 -20.08
N ILE A 59 -2.38 -11.17 -20.24
CA ILE A 59 -1.26 -10.83 -21.12
C ILE A 59 -0.27 -9.90 -20.40
N TRP A 60 0.98 -9.97 -20.82
CA TRP A 60 2.05 -9.05 -20.46
C TRP A 60 2.38 -8.20 -21.68
N GLU A 61 2.10 -6.91 -21.63
CA GLU A 61 2.32 -6.01 -22.76
C GLU A 61 2.91 -4.68 -22.28
N THR A 62 3.94 -4.21 -22.97
CA THR A 62 4.58 -2.92 -22.71
C THR A 62 4.36 -1.91 -23.84
N ASN A 63 3.84 -2.35 -24.96
CA ASN A 63 3.53 -1.49 -26.10
C ASN A 63 2.12 -0.89 -25.92
N GLU A 64 2.08 0.41 -25.71
CA GLU A 64 0.83 1.13 -25.48
C GLU A 64 -0.12 1.10 -26.67
N ASP A 65 0.38 1.09 -27.92
CA ASP A 65 -0.48 1.04 -29.11
C ASP A 65 -1.24 -0.29 -29.20
N LYS A 66 -0.61 -1.41 -28.81
CA LYS A 66 -1.30 -2.69 -28.69
C LYS A 66 -2.32 -2.72 -27.56
N ILE A 67 -2.02 -2.07 -26.43
CA ILE A 67 -2.99 -1.94 -25.32
C ILE A 67 -4.19 -1.12 -25.77
N ILE A 68 -3.99 -0.06 -26.56
CA ILE A 68 -5.07 0.76 -27.13
C ILE A 68 -5.96 -0.10 -28.04
N GLU A 69 -5.37 -0.90 -28.95
CA GLU A 69 -6.13 -1.83 -29.83
C GLU A 69 -7.00 -2.80 -29.02
N ILE A 70 -6.47 -3.33 -27.91
CA ILE A 70 -7.24 -4.20 -27.01
C ILE A 70 -8.37 -3.45 -26.33
N PHE A 71 -8.12 -2.22 -25.86
CA PHE A 71 -9.14 -1.36 -25.24
C PHE A 71 -10.27 -1.01 -26.22
N GLU A 72 -9.94 -0.81 -27.50
CA GLU A 72 -10.94 -0.54 -28.54
C GLU A 72 -11.91 -1.71 -28.72
N GLY A 73 -11.44 -2.95 -28.61
CA GLY A 73 -12.21 -4.18 -28.72
C GLY A 73 -12.94 -4.63 -27.44
N ALA A 74 -12.67 -3.99 -26.31
CA ALA A 74 -13.27 -4.33 -25.03
C ALA A 74 -14.73 -3.86 -24.91
N ARG A 75 -15.54 -4.58 -24.13
CA ARG A 75 -16.88 -4.17 -23.73
C ARG A 75 -16.81 -3.08 -22.65
N ARG A 76 -16.03 -3.32 -21.62
CA ARG A 76 -15.75 -2.40 -20.51
C ARG A 76 -14.27 -2.44 -20.17
N ILE A 77 -13.76 -1.37 -19.60
CA ILE A 77 -12.38 -1.26 -19.14
C ILE A 77 -12.39 -0.88 -17.67
N HIS A 78 -11.64 -1.62 -16.88
CA HIS A 78 -11.46 -1.41 -15.44
C HIS A 78 -9.99 -1.22 -15.12
N ILE A 79 -9.64 -0.11 -14.47
CA ILE A 79 -8.26 0.19 -14.06
C ILE A 79 -8.05 -0.27 -12.64
N LEU A 80 -7.35 -1.40 -12.45
CA LEU A 80 -7.02 -1.92 -11.13
C LEU A 80 -5.84 -1.18 -10.48
N HIS A 81 -4.88 -0.75 -11.30
CA HIS A 81 -3.75 0.10 -10.90
C HIS A 81 -3.11 0.72 -12.13
N GLY A 82 -2.64 1.96 -12.03
CA GLY A 82 -1.95 2.61 -13.18
C GLY A 82 -2.26 4.09 -13.35
N HIS A 83 -2.81 4.71 -12.31
CA HIS A 83 -3.16 6.13 -12.36
C HIS A 83 -2.00 7.08 -12.04
N TYR A 84 -0.86 6.57 -11.58
CA TYR A 84 0.32 7.39 -11.20
C TYR A 84 1.05 8.00 -12.39
N THR A 85 1.00 7.33 -13.53
CA THR A 85 1.62 7.84 -14.75
C THR A 85 0.57 7.77 -15.83
N PRO A 86 0.21 8.91 -16.45
CA PRO A 86 -0.74 8.89 -17.54
C PRO A 86 -0.16 8.06 -18.67
N THR A 87 -0.61 6.84 -18.80
CA THR A 87 -0.32 6.04 -19.98
C THR A 87 -1.17 6.54 -21.14
N LYS A 88 -0.61 6.53 -22.34
CA LYS A 88 -1.33 6.92 -23.56
C LYS A 88 -2.63 6.13 -23.71
N ALA A 89 -2.58 4.82 -23.40
CA ALA A 89 -3.72 3.93 -23.47
C ALA A 89 -4.87 4.38 -22.54
N VAL A 90 -4.58 4.69 -21.28
CA VAL A 90 -5.59 5.17 -20.33
C VAL A 90 -6.11 6.54 -20.73
N HIS A 91 -5.22 7.48 -21.05
CA HIS A 91 -5.60 8.87 -21.38
C HIS A 91 -6.50 8.96 -22.62
N GLN A 92 -6.23 8.19 -23.67
CA GLN A 92 -7.02 8.19 -24.88
C GLN A 92 -8.39 7.48 -24.77
N ASN A 93 -8.60 6.71 -23.71
CA ASN A 93 -9.81 5.90 -23.51
C ASN A 93 -10.62 6.28 -22.27
N LEU A 94 -10.40 7.45 -21.68
CA LEU A 94 -11.05 7.85 -20.42
C LEU A 94 -12.57 7.66 -20.40
N GLU A 95 -13.25 7.98 -21.49
CA GLU A 95 -14.71 7.86 -21.61
C GLU A 95 -15.22 6.41 -21.72
N LYS A 96 -14.32 5.46 -22.05
CA LYS A 96 -14.62 4.02 -22.12
C LYS A 96 -14.31 3.29 -20.81
N ILE A 97 -13.61 3.93 -19.89
CA ILE A 97 -13.23 3.34 -18.61
C ILE A 97 -14.44 3.38 -17.68
N ASP A 98 -14.92 2.20 -17.32
CA ASP A 98 -16.06 2.04 -16.41
C ASP A 98 -15.67 2.24 -14.94
N SER A 99 -14.52 1.73 -14.53
CA SER A 99 -14.07 1.90 -13.14
C SER A 99 -12.55 2.08 -12.98
N ILE A 100 -12.17 2.75 -11.90
CA ILE A 100 -10.76 2.95 -11.51
C ILE A 100 -10.57 2.78 -10.02
N VAL A 101 -9.47 2.07 -9.64
CA VAL A 101 -9.06 1.90 -8.25
C VAL A 101 -7.94 2.88 -7.90
N PHE A 102 -8.19 3.73 -6.92
CA PHE A 102 -7.21 4.67 -6.36
C PHE A 102 -6.52 4.05 -5.14
N HIS A 103 -5.27 3.64 -5.30
CA HIS A 103 -4.43 3.12 -4.21
C HIS A 103 -3.75 4.22 -3.41
N ASN A 104 -3.58 5.38 -4.00
CA ASN A 104 -3.06 6.59 -3.40
C ASN A 104 -3.46 7.78 -4.28
N LEU A 105 -3.32 8.99 -3.75
CA LEU A 105 -3.49 10.21 -4.53
C LEU A 105 -2.18 10.50 -5.27
N THR A 106 -2.23 10.59 -6.58
CA THR A 106 -1.06 10.70 -7.45
C THR A 106 -0.18 11.90 -7.08
N LYS A 107 -0.78 13.08 -6.99
CA LYS A 107 -0.06 14.31 -6.66
C LYS A 107 0.66 14.21 -5.31
N VAL A 108 -0.05 13.75 -4.28
CA VAL A 108 0.51 13.59 -2.93
C VAL A 108 1.64 12.57 -2.94
N SER A 109 1.46 11.42 -3.59
CA SER A 109 2.46 10.37 -3.65
C SER A 109 3.73 10.81 -4.37
N LEU A 110 3.61 11.46 -5.53
CA LEU A 110 4.76 11.92 -6.30
C LEU A 110 5.49 13.05 -5.62
N MET A 111 4.77 14.02 -5.06
CA MET A 111 5.40 15.12 -4.30
C MET A 111 6.14 14.61 -3.06
N ALA A 112 5.63 13.58 -2.38
CA ALA A 112 6.30 12.98 -1.24
C ALA A 112 7.55 12.17 -1.63
N GLN A 113 7.58 11.61 -2.86
CA GLN A 113 8.72 10.83 -3.34
C GLN A 113 9.86 11.68 -3.88
N MET A 114 9.56 12.71 -4.65
CA MET A 114 10.56 13.52 -5.36
C MET A 114 10.74 14.93 -4.82
N GLY A 115 9.84 15.38 -3.95
CA GLY A 115 9.79 16.75 -3.48
C GLY A 115 8.93 17.66 -4.37
N LYS A 116 8.44 18.75 -3.77
CA LYS A 116 7.50 19.66 -4.43
C LYS A 116 8.09 20.32 -5.67
N ASP A 117 9.32 20.80 -5.58
CA ASP A 117 9.96 21.55 -6.67
C ASP A 117 10.29 20.65 -7.86
N GLU A 118 10.80 19.44 -7.60
CA GLU A 118 11.05 18.44 -8.63
C GLU A 118 9.74 17.97 -9.29
N TYR A 119 8.69 17.74 -8.51
CA TYR A 119 7.37 17.44 -9.04
C TYR A 119 6.86 18.53 -9.97
N LEU A 120 6.92 19.81 -9.55
CA LEU A 120 6.46 20.95 -10.37
C LEU A 120 7.32 21.14 -11.62
N HIS A 121 8.61 20.82 -11.56
CA HIS A 121 9.49 20.85 -12.72
C HIS A 121 9.08 19.83 -13.80
N TRP A 122 8.76 18.60 -13.39
CA TRP A 122 8.44 17.51 -14.33
C TRP A 122 6.98 17.46 -14.76
N TYR A 123 6.04 17.77 -13.88
CA TYR A 123 4.62 17.58 -14.07
C TYR A 123 3.79 18.85 -14.08
N GLY A 124 4.35 19.99 -13.67
CA GLY A 124 3.64 21.26 -13.63
C GLY A 124 2.38 21.23 -12.75
N ASN A 125 1.36 21.96 -13.17
CA ASN A 125 0.02 21.93 -12.56
C ASN A 125 -0.78 20.79 -13.20
N TRP A 126 -0.44 19.59 -12.84
CA TRP A 126 -1.04 18.42 -13.46
C TRP A 126 -2.48 18.16 -12.98
N GLU A 127 -3.44 18.27 -13.89
CA GLU A 127 -4.87 18.07 -13.64
C GLU A 127 -5.36 16.65 -13.97
N TYR A 128 -4.47 15.76 -14.39
CA TYR A 128 -4.82 14.40 -14.85
C TYR A 128 -5.62 13.61 -13.81
N GLU A 129 -5.28 13.71 -12.53
CA GLU A 129 -6.05 13.05 -11.46
C GLU A 129 -7.48 13.59 -11.39
N SER A 130 -7.67 14.90 -11.57
CA SER A 130 -8.99 15.53 -11.67
C SER A 130 -9.76 15.00 -12.87
N GLU A 131 -9.13 14.84 -14.03
CA GLU A 131 -9.78 14.25 -15.21
C GLU A 131 -10.23 12.80 -14.97
N LEU A 132 -9.40 11.97 -14.34
CA LEU A 132 -9.76 10.60 -13.95
C LEU A 132 -10.98 10.58 -13.03
N ILE A 133 -11.01 11.49 -12.04
CA ILE A 133 -12.08 11.57 -11.04
C ILE A 133 -13.40 12.02 -11.67
N HIS A 134 -13.38 12.93 -12.63
CA HIS A 134 -14.60 13.48 -13.22
C HIS A 134 -15.13 12.72 -14.44
N LYS A 135 -14.26 12.08 -15.21
CA LYS A 135 -14.66 11.40 -16.45
C LYS A 135 -15.01 9.92 -16.27
N ILE A 136 -14.40 9.23 -15.31
CA ILE A 136 -14.63 7.81 -15.09
C ILE A 136 -15.89 7.61 -14.24
N LYS A 137 -16.74 6.65 -14.65
CA LYS A 137 -18.03 6.39 -14.01
C LYS A 137 -17.87 5.98 -12.55
N ASN A 138 -17.16 4.90 -12.25
CA ASN A 138 -17.02 4.35 -10.91
C ASN A 138 -15.61 4.56 -10.36
N LYS A 139 -15.47 5.14 -9.17
CA LYS A 139 -14.21 5.37 -8.47
C LYS A 139 -14.17 4.54 -7.21
N ILE A 140 -13.15 3.69 -7.06
CA ILE A 140 -12.94 2.84 -5.89
C ILE A 140 -11.77 3.40 -5.10
N TRP A 141 -12.03 3.85 -3.89
CA TRP A 141 -10.99 4.32 -2.96
C TRP A 141 -10.67 3.23 -1.94
N VAL A 142 -9.39 2.80 -1.90
CA VAL A 142 -8.95 1.71 -1.03
C VAL A 142 -8.19 2.17 0.22
N GLY A 143 -7.99 3.47 0.39
CA GLY A 143 -7.32 4.03 1.57
C GLY A 143 -8.22 4.11 2.80
N LEU A 144 -7.61 4.27 3.97
CA LEU A 144 -8.33 4.40 5.24
C LEU A 144 -8.84 5.82 5.49
N TYR A 145 -8.14 6.82 4.98
CA TYR A 145 -8.53 8.21 5.17
C TYR A 145 -9.58 8.66 4.15
N HIS A 146 -10.24 9.77 4.45
CA HIS A 146 -11.28 10.32 3.60
C HIS A 146 -10.71 10.74 2.23
N PHE A 147 -11.40 10.35 1.16
CA PHE A 147 -11.04 10.78 -0.19
C PHE A 147 -11.30 12.29 -0.33
N PRO A 148 -10.31 13.11 -0.68
CA PRO A 148 -10.41 14.57 -0.56
C PRO A 148 -11.20 15.24 -1.69
N TYR A 149 -11.58 14.50 -2.72
CA TYR A 149 -12.33 15.04 -3.85
C TYR A 149 -13.82 14.75 -3.69
N GLN A 150 -14.65 15.75 -3.94
CA GLN A 150 -16.09 15.54 -4.09
C GLN A 150 -16.37 15.00 -5.49
N THR A 151 -16.95 13.83 -5.58
CA THR A 151 -17.28 13.16 -6.84
C THR A 151 -18.45 12.21 -6.66
N GLU A 152 -19.22 12.01 -7.72
CA GLU A 152 -20.29 11.01 -7.75
C GLU A 152 -19.72 9.60 -7.92
N ASN A 153 -20.47 8.59 -7.51
CA ASN A 153 -20.11 7.17 -7.63
C ASN A 153 -18.70 6.84 -7.10
N LEU A 154 -18.38 7.40 -5.93
CA LEU A 154 -17.21 7.07 -5.15
C LEU A 154 -17.54 5.93 -4.18
N HIS A 155 -16.94 4.79 -4.40
CA HIS A 155 -17.06 3.62 -3.54
C HIS A 155 -15.85 3.54 -2.61
N HIS A 156 -16.07 3.72 -1.31
CA HIS A 156 -15.01 3.52 -0.33
C HIS A 156 -14.96 2.05 0.07
N ILE A 157 -14.01 1.33 -0.50
CA ILE A 157 -13.78 -0.10 -0.24
C ILE A 157 -12.33 -0.26 0.22
N PRO A 158 -12.05 -0.08 1.52
CA PRO A 158 -10.71 -0.25 2.05
C PRO A 158 -10.13 -1.62 1.71
N ASN A 159 -8.82 -1.69 1.58
CA ASN A 159 -8.16 -2.96 1.37
C ASN A 159 -8.50 -3.96 2.48
N ASN A 160 -8.48 -5.22 2.13
CA ASN A 160 -8.66 -6.32 3.07
C ASN A 160 -7.31 -6.86 3.56
N TYR A 161 -7.26 -7.30 4.81
CA TYR A 161 -6.10 -7.98 5.39
C TYR A 161 -6.51 -9.20 6.21
N THR A 162 -5.93 -10.34 5.90
CA THR A 162 -6.15 -11.59 6.66
C THR A 162 -5.02 -11.77 7.67
N PHE A 163 -5.36 -11.78 8.97
CA PHE A 163 -4.41 -12.08 10.04
C PHE A 163 -4.10 -13.57 10.03
N ILE A 164 -2.86 -13.92 9.68
CA ILE A 164 -2.40 -15.32 9.51
C ILE A 164 -1.63 -15.77 10.74
N GLN A 165 -0.69 -14.95 11.22
CA GLN A 165 0.15 -15.26 12.37
C GLN A 165 -0.63 -15.10 13.66
N ASN A 166 -1.39 -14.01 13.72
CA ASN A 166 -2.24 -13.65 14.85
C ASN A 166 -1.53 -13.71 16.22
N ASN A 167 -0.24 -13.34 16.22
CA ASN A 167 0.62 -13.42 17.40
C ASN A 167 0.13 -12.52 18.53
N GLU A 168 0.44 -12.91 19.77
CA GLU A 168 0.34 -12.04 20.93
C GLU A 168 1.41 -10.94 20.87
N LEU A 169 1.22 -9.89 21.67
CA LEU A 169 2.20 -8.80 21.78
C LEU A 169 3.57 -9.34 22.24
N SER A 170 4.61 -8.92 21.53
CA SER A 170 5.99 -9.16 21.95
C SER A 170 6.33 -8.46 23.27
N ASN A 171 7.09 -9.12 24.13
CA ASN A 171 7.62 -8.51 25.36
C ASN A 171 8.75 -7.50 25.08
N SER A 172 9.43 -7.61 23.95
CA SER A 172 10.56 -6.75 23.58
C SER A 172 10.11 -5.30 23.38
N ILE A 173 10.96 -4.37 23.83
CA ILE A 173 10.81 -2.92 23.60
C ILE A 173 11.77 -2.41 22.52
N GLU A 174 12.55 -3.28 21.89
CA GLU A 174 13.43 -2.88 20.78
C GLU A 174 12.61 -2.41 19.57
N LEU A 175 13.08 -1.35 18.91
CA LEU A 175 12.46 -0.81 17.70
C LEU A 175 12.73 -1.69 16.47
N GLY A 176 11.75 -1.78 15.58
CA GLY A 176 11.87 -2.38 14.25
C GLY A 176 11.26 -1.51 13.16
N TYR A 177 11.92 -1.43 12.03
CA TYR A 177 11.45 -0.72 10.83
C TYR A 177 11.37 -1.70 9.66
N ALA A 178 10.15 -2.04 9.25
CA ALA A 178 9.86 -2.98 8.17
C ALA A 178 9.20 -2.29 6.98
N ALA A 179 9.89 -1.32 6.36
CA ALA A 179 9.36 -0.58 5.23
C ALA A 179 10.45 -0.22 4.21
N ARG A 180 10.02 0.23 3.03
CA ARG A 180 10.95 0.81 2.05
C ARG A 180 11.54 2.10 2.60
N VAL A 181 12.83 2.29 2.38
CA VAL A 181 13.54 3.52 2.77
C VAL A 181 13.23 4.60 1.73
N GLU A 182 12.25 5.42 2.03
CA GLU A 182 11.80 6.57 1.21
C GLU A 182 11.29 7.69 2.12
N GLY A 183 11.32 8.95 1.66
CA GLY A 183 11.09 10.14 2.48
C GLY A 183 9.82 10.08 3.35
N ARG A 184 8.67 9.67 2.79
CA ARG A 184 7.40 9.57 3.52
C ARG A 184 7.33 8.43 4.57
N LYS A 185 8.34 7.58 4.61
CA LYS A 185 8.43 6.47 5.57
C LYS A 185 9.28 6.81 6.80
N ASN A 186 9.85 8.00 6.84
CA ASN A 186 10.45 8.64 8.01
C ASN A 186 11.45 7.77 8.79
N VAL A 187 12.25 6.95 8.10
CA VAL A 187 13.23 6.07 8.78
C VAL A 187 14.20 6.85 9.66
N GLU A 188 14.42 8.13 9.34
CA GLU A 188 15.25 9.06 10.11
C GLU A 188 14.77 9.27 11.55
N TYR A 189 13.52 8.98 11.87
CA TYR A 189 13.02 9.07 13.25
C TYR A 189 13.70 8.06 14.18
N MET A 190 14.29 6.99 13.62
CA MET A 190 15.08 6.03 14.39
C MET A 190 16.51 6.48 14.68
N ASP A 191 16.95 7.62 14.13
CA ASP A 191 18.34 8.06 14.34
C ASP A 191 18.61 8.32 15.82
N GLY A 192 19.68 7.68 16.33
CA GLY A 192 20.09 7.73 17.73
C GLY A 192 19.30 6.79 18.68
N LEU A 193 18.17 6.18 18.27
CA LEU A 193 17.38 5.27 19.10
C LEU A 193 17.87 3.81 19.01
N GLY A 194 18.44 3.41 17.89
CA GLY A 194 18.86 2.03 17.65
C GLY A 194 17.75 1.15 17.09
N GLY A 195 17.88 -0.17 17.27
CA GLY A 195 16.90 -1.15 16.82
C GLY A 195 17.23 -1.79 15.47
N TYR A 196 16.22 -2.33 14.77
CA TYR A 196 16.36 -3.15 13.58
C TYR A 196 15.76 -2.44 12.36
N ILE A 197 16.55 -2.28 11.28
CA ILE A 197 16.08 -1.66 10.04
C ILE A 197 16.14 -2.68 8.91
N SER A 198 14.96 -3.00 8.35
CA SER A 198 14.82 -3.88 7.20
C SER A 198 14.88 -3.07 5.91
N THR A 199 16.02 -3.13 5.22
CA THR A 199 16.21 -2.46 3.91
C THR A 199 17.41 -3.04 3.19
N ASN A 200 17.59 -2.70 1.91
CA ASN A 200 18.88 -2.98 1.30
C ASN A 200 19.89 -1.87 1.65
N SER A 201 21.12 -2.29 1.91
CA SER A 201 22.18 -1.39 2.35
C SER A 201 22.54 -0.31 1.30
N GLU A 202 22.38 -0.61 0.02
CA GLU A 202 22.65 0.34 -1.08
C GLU A 202 21.62 1.47 -1.06
N THR A 203 20.32 1.13 -1.00
CA THR A 203 19.23 2.12 -0.92
C THR A 203 19.39 2.96 0.35
N PHE A 204 19.69 2.34 1.48
CA PHE A 204 19.89 3.02 2.75
C PHE A 204 21.05 4.02 2.66
N ASN A 205 22.22 3.60 2.16
CA ASN A 205 23.40 4.48 2.01
C ASN A 205 23.14 5.61 1.00
N LYS A 206 22.48 5.33 -0.13
CA LYS A 206 22.20 6.30 -1.17
C LYS A 206 21.26 7.40 -0.69
N TYR A 207 20.15 7.05 -0.04
CA TYR A 207 19.10 8.00 0.30
C TYR A 207 19.28 8.67 1.64
N TYR A 208 19.86 8.01 2.64
CA TYR A 208 19.93 8.54 4.00
C TYR A 208 21.34 8.87 4.44
N LYS A 209 22.22 7.91 4.49
CA LYS A 209 23.58 8.13 4.99
C LYS A 209 24.35 9.14 4.14
N LYS A 210 24.29 9.03 2.81
CA LYS A 210 24.99 9.90 1.89
C LYS A 210 24.29 11.26 1.68
N LYS A 211 22.96 11.27 1.59
CA LYS A 211 22.18 12.48 1.28
C LYS A 211 21.89 13.34 2.51
N TYR A 212 21.60 12.72 3.64
CA TYR A 212 21.15 13.41 4.85
C TYR A 212 22.13 13.34 6.04
N GLY A 213 23.20 12.53 5.95
CA GLY A 213 24.21 12.42 6.99
C GLY A 213 23.75 11.74 8.28
N TYR A 214 22.61 11.04 8.27
CA TYR A 214 22.08 10.34 9.44
C TYR A 214 23.04 9.24 9.91
N LYS A 215 23.20 9.13 11.20
CA LYS A 215 24.12 8.21 11.86
C LYS A 215 23.34 7.12 12.57
N PHE A 216 22.94 6.11 11.86
CA PHE A 216 22.26 4.93 12.43
C PHE A 216 23.26 3.97 13.09
N GLU A 217 24.24 4.49 13.83
CA GLU A 217 25.32 3.70 14.42
C GLU A 217 24.83 2.65 15.42
N LYS A 218 23.69 2.92 16.06
CA LYS A 218 23.06 2.00 17.01
C LYS A 218 22.12 0.99 16.36
N SER A 219 21.81 1.16 15.06
CA SER A 219 20.83 0.32 14.38
C SER A 219 21.48 -0.85 13.64
N LYS A 220 20.82 -2.00 13.70
CA LYS A 220 21.18 -3.21 12.96
C LYS A 220 20.42 -3.20 11.62
N ILE A 221 21.15 -3.16 10.51
CA ILE A 221 20.56 -3.11 9.15
C ILE A 221 20.50 -4.53 8.59
N TYR A 222 19.29 -4.97 8.23
CA TYR A 222 19.02 -6.26 7.64
C TYR A 222 18.61 -6.09 6.18
N LYS A 223 19.10 -6.99 5.32
CA LYS A 223 18.64 -7.05 3.93
C LYS A 223 17.18 -7.46 3.93
N PHE A 224 16.33 -6.58 3.40
CA PHE A 224 14.92 -6.90 3.21
C PHE A 224 14.76 -7.85 2.02
N ASP A 225 14.09 -8.96 2.29
CA ASP A 225 13.59 -9.87 1.26
C ASP A 225 12.16 -10.23 1.64
N TYR A 226 11.20 -9.77 0.85
CA TYR A 226 9.79 -9.99 1.16
C TYR A 226 9.40 -11.46 1.18
N LYS A 227 10.07 -12.30 0.38
CA LYS A 227 9.87 -13.75 0.38
C LYS A 227 10.21 -14.39 1.73
N TYR A 228 11.03 -13.72 2.52
CA TYR A 228 11.49 -14.18 3.83
C TYR A 228 11.23 -13.14 4.92
N LYS A 229 10.12 -12.38 4.80
CA LYS A 229 9.75 -11.36 5.78
C LYS A 229 9.65 -11.90 7.21
N GLU A 230 9.27 -13.17 7.38
CA GLU A 230 9.25 -13.88 8.66
C GLU A 230 10.61 -13.88 9.37
N ARG A 231 11.72 -13.85 8.64
CA ARG A 231 13.06 -13.77 9.22
C ARG A 231 13.29 -12.44 9.93
N PHE A 232 12.73 -11.36 9.40
CA PHE A 232 12.83 -10.06 10.02
C PHE A 232 11.83 -9.88 11.15
N TYR A 233 10.59 -10.25 10.95
CA TYR A 233 9.56 -10.19 11.99
C TYR A 233 9.81 -11.15 13.15
N GLY A 234 10.53 -12.25 12.93
CA GLY A 234 10.97 -13.19 13.96
C GLY A 234 12.17 -12.73 14.81
N LEU A 235 12.79 -11.59 14.48
CA LEU A 235 13.86 -11.02 15.32
C LEU A 235 13.27 -10.46 16.63
N ASP A 236 14.14 -10.30 17.63
CA ASP A 236 13.78 -9.80 18.96
C ASP A 236 13.59 -8.28 18.98
N TRP A 237 12.53 -7.83 18.32
CA TRP A 237 12.01 -6.47 18.42
C TRP A 237 10.49 -6.53 18.64
N GLY A 238 9.95 -5.52 19.32
CA GLY A 238 8.55 -5.53 19.71
C GLY A 238 7.80 -4.27 19.35
N ILE A 239 8.49 -3.16 19.10
CA ILE A 239 7.87 -1.88 18.75
C ILE A 239 8.12 -1.60 17.28
N SER A 240 7.05 -1.40 16.50
CA SER A 240 7.15 -1.10 15.07
C SER A 240 7.15 0.40 14.81
N HIS A 241 8.22 0.90 14.18
CA HIS A 241 8.16 2.20 13.55
C HIS A 241 7.24 2.12 12.34
N SER A 242 6.01 2.56 12.52
CA SER A 242 4.95 2.61 11.52
C SER A 242 4.42 4.04 11.33
N CYS A 243 5.18 5.04 11.78
CA CYS A 243 4.86 6.46 11.67
C CYS A 243 5.10 6.94 10.22
N PHE A 244 4.25 6.49 9.30
CA PHE A 244 4.36 6.76 7.86
C PHE A 244 3.41 7.89 7.46
N GLU A 245 3.96 8.93 6.87
CA GLU A 245 3.17 10.00 6.32
C GLU A 245 2.52 9.56 4.99
N TYR A 246 1.24 9.91 4.80
CA TYR A 246 0.47 9.60 3.58
C TYR A 246 0.40 8.10 3.21
N GLU A 247 0.38 7.22 4.19
CA GLU A 247 0.16 5.80 3.94
C GLU A 247 -1.34 5.54 3.74
N PRO A 248 -1.81 5.14 2.54
CA PRO A 248 -3.24 5.03 2.27
C PRO A 248 -3.91 3.92 3.07
N PHE A 249 -3.35 2.71 3.05
CA PHE A 249 -3.84 1.56 3.82
C PHE A 249 -2.77 1.04 4.80
N GLY A 250 -1.55 0.83 4.32
CA GLY A 250 -0.43 0.43 5.16
C GLY A 250 -0.36 -1.05 5.49
N TYR A 251 -0.35 -1.93 4.48
CA TYR A 251 -0.18 -3.37 4.70
C TYR A 251 0.93 -3.72 5.69
N GLY A 252 2.08 -3.01 5.65
CA GLY A 252 3.19 -3.24 6.59
C GLY A 252 2.83 -2.93 8.05
N ILE A 253 1.84 -2.07 8.30
CA ILE A 253 1.32 -1.80 9.65
C ILE A 253 0.49 -3.00 10.14
N PHE A 254 -0.40 -3.51 9.28
CA PHE A 254 -1.18 -4.72 9.56
C PHE A 254 -0.27 -5.94 9.77
N GLU A 255 0.76 -6.10 8.94
CA GLU A 255 1.76 -7.16 9.11
C GLU A 255 2.48 -7.06 10.44
N ALA A 256 2.88 -5.85 10.86
CA ALA A 256 3.53 -5.66 12.16
C ALA A 256 2.62 -6.12 13.31
N VAL A 257 1.33 -5.74 13.27
CA VAL A 257 0.36 -6.18 14.29
C VAL A 257 0.11 -7.68 14.23
N ASP A 258 0.00 -8.28 13.03
CA ASP A 258 -0.16 -9.72 12.86
C ASP A 258 0.99 -10.52 13.47
N TRP A 259 2.22 -9.97 13.41
CA TRP A 259 3.41 -10.54 14.04
C TRP A 259 3.62 -10.14 15.51
N GLY A 260 2.63 -9.54 16.16
CA GLY A 260 2.70 -9.16 17.57
C GLY A 260 3.61 -7.96 17.85
N LYS A 261 3.79 -7.04 16.90
CA LYS A 261 4.60 -5.84 17.06
C LYS A 261 3.69 -4.63 17.33
N LEU A 262 3.98 -3.88 18.40
CA LEU A 262 3.23 -2.68 18.78
C LEU A 262 3.62 -1.50 17.89
N PRO A 263 2.74 -0.95 17.04
CA PRO A 263 3.13 0.13 16.15
C PRO A 263 3.08 1.51 16.82
N ILE A 264 4.08 2.36 16.50
CA ILE A 264 3.95 3.81 16.63
C ILE A 264 3.42 4.32 15.30
N LEU A 265 2.21 4.90 15.29
CA LEU A 265 1.50 5.31 14.10
C LEU A 265 1.65 6.81 13.84
N HIS A 266 1.58 7.21 12.58
CA HIS A 266 1.42 8.63 12.26
C HIS A 266 -0.01 9.08 12.60
N GLU A 267 -0.17 10.26 13.22
CA GLU A 267 -1.48 10.76 13.63
C GLU A 267 -2.48 10.88 12.47
N LYS A 268 -2.00 11.19 11.27
CA LYS A 268 -2.82 11.25 10.05
C LYS A 268 -3.27 9.88 9.50
N TRP A 269 -2.70 8.78 10.00
CA TRP A 269 -3.19 7.46 9.64
C TRP A 269 -4.43 7.15 10.47
N HIS A 270 -5.59 7.06 9.84
CA HIS A 270 -6.92 7.02 10.49
C HIS A 270 -7.12 5.77 11.37
N VAL A 271 -6.46 5.80 12.52
CA VAL A 271 -6.65 4.83 13.60
C VAL A 271 -7.78 5.27 14.54
N PRO A 272 -8.24 4.38 15.43
CA PRO A 272 -9.11 4.79 16.53
C PRO A 272 -8.55 6.03 17.21
N LEU A 273 -9.41 7.03 17.41
CA LEU A 273 -9.01 8.34 17.96
C LEU A 273 -8.31 8.23 19.32
N ASP A 274 -8.64 7.19 20.09
CA ASP A 274 -8.14 6.92 21.43
C ASP A 274 -6.90 5.99 21.49
N TYR A 275 -6.32 5.60 20.33
CA TYR A 275 -5.06 4.85 20.31
C TYR A 275 -3.92 5.73 20.83
N LYS A 276 -3.19 5.25 21.85
CA LYS A 276 -2.24 6.06 22.63
C LYS A 276 -0.95 6.39 21.86
N TYR A 277 -0.40 5.45 21.09
CA TYR A 277 0.96 5.55 20.55
C TYR A 277 0.97 6.13 19.13
N LYS A 278 0.82 7.46 19.05
CA LYS A 278 0.83 8.23 17.80
C LYS A 278 1.90 9.32 17.84
N ALA A 279 2.44 9.66 16.66
CA ALA A 279 3.42 10.72 16.49
C ALA A 279 3.16 11.49 15.18
N ILE A 280 3.66 12.72 15.10
CA ILE A 280 3.54 13.58 13.91
C ILE A 280 4.89 13.93 13.28
N ASP A 281 5.97 13.85 14.07
CA ASP A 281 7.33 14.20 13.69
C ASP A 281 8.37 13.37 14.47
N ALA A 282 9.65 13.68 14.26
CA ALA A 282 10.75 12.97 14.92
C ALA A 282 10.80 13.17 16.45
N GLU A 283 10.41 14.35 16.93
CA GLU A 283 10.41 14.65 18.35
C GLU A 283 9.33 13.88 19.08
N THR A 284 8.10 14.00 18.64
CA THR A 284 6.94 13.27 19.18
C THR A 284 7.08 11.76 19.01
N PHE A 285 7.79 11.29 17.96
CA PHE A 285 8.09 9.87 17.81
C PHE A 285 9.00 9.36 18.94
N LYS A 286 10.05 10.12 19.31
CA LYS A 286 10.94 9.77 20.44
C LYS A 286 10.19 9.78 21.76
N GLU A 287 9.40 10.81 22.02
CA GLU A 287 8.58 10.91 23.23
C GLU A 287 7.58 9.73 23.34
N THR A 288 6.96 9.35 22.24
CA THR A 288 6.04 8.20 22.18
C THR A 288 6.79 6.90 22.45
N TYR A 289 7.99 6.73 21.87
CA TYR A 289 8.81 5.56 22.13
C TYR A 289 9.26 5.48 23.59
N GLU A 290 9.68 6.60 24.20
CA GLU A 290 10.03 6.67 25.62
C GLU A 290 8.82 6.34 26.52
N THR A 291 7.63 6.80 26.15
CA THR A 291 6.38 6.46 26.83
C THR A 291 6.12 4.95 26.79
N ILE A 292 6.28 4.31 25.62
CA ILE A 292 6.14 2.85 25.49
C ILE A 292 7.15 2.11 26.37
N CYS A 293 8.39 2.60 26.45
CA CYS A 293 9.42 1.99 27.29
C CYS A 293 9.12 2.10 28.80
N GLN A 294 8.38 3.13 29.22
CA GLN A 294 7.96 3.34 30.61
C GLN A 294 6.68 2.62 30.98
N ASP A 295 5.79 2.39 30.01
CA ASP A 295 4.56 1.66 30.23
C ASP A 295 4.85 0.18 30.56
N ASP A 296 4.07 -0.38 31.48
CA ASP A 296 4.15 -1.81 31.78
C ASP A 296 3.60 -2.65 30.60
N TYR A 297 3.84 -3.95 30.68
CA TYR A 297 3.41 -4.86 29.61
C TYR A 297 1.88 -4.89 29.44
N GLU A 298 1.12 -4.83 30.51
CA GLU A 298 -0.35 -4.89 30.47
C GLU A 298 -0.93 -3.64 29.81
N THR A 299 -0.38 -2.46 30.07
CA THR A 299 -0.74 -1.21 29.42
C THR A 299 -0.47 -1.29 27.91
N ARG A 300 0.71 -1.75 27.52
CA ARG A 300 1.08 -1.93 26.10
C ARG A 300 0.18 -2.96 25.41
N LYS A 301 -0.12 -4.05 26.12
CA LYS A 301 -1.01 -5.13 25.62
C LYS A 301 -2.43 -4.63 25.39
N ALA A 302 -2.96 -3.83 26.30
CA ALA A 302 -4.30 -3.26 26.15
C ALA A 302 -4.41 -2.37 24.90
N GLU A 303 -3.41 -1.52 24.64
CA GLU A 303 -3.38 -0.68 23.43
C GLU A 303 -3.19 -1.52 22.16
N PHE A 304 -2.33 -2.54 22.20
CA PHE A 304 -2.13 -3.46 21.09
C PHE A 304 -3.42 -4.20 20.72
N GLU A 305 -4.10 -4.79 21.70
CA GLU A 305 -5.34 -5.52 21.47
C GLU A 305 -6.48 -4.61 20.99
N LYS A 306 -6.56 -3.38 21.50
CA LYS A 306 -7.51 -2.37 21.01
C LYS A 306 -7.31 -2.12 19.50
N LEU A 307 -6.07 -1.87 19.07
CA LEU A 307 -5.74 -1.64 17.67
C LEU A 307 -6.00 -2.88 16.81
N LYS A 308 -5.53 -4.05 17.25
CA LYS A 308 -5.70 -5.33 16.56
C LYS A 308 -7.17 -5.67 16.34
N ASN A 309 -8.00 -5.56 17.39
CA ASN A 309 -9.42 -5.82 17.31
C ASN A 309 -10.13 -4.85 16.35
N TRP A 310 -9.74 -3.56 16.37
CA TRP A 310 -10.26 -2.59 15.41
C TRP A 310 -9.87 -2.95 13.97
N MET A 311 -8.63 -3.36 13.73
CA MET A 311 -8.18 -3.80 12.39
C MET A 311 -8.96 -5.04 11.92
N ILE A 312 -9.08 -6.06 12.76
CA ILE A 312 -9.82 -7.29 12.43
C ILE A 312 -11.27 -6.96 12.11
N LYS A 313 -11.94 -6.20 12.98
CA LYS A 313 -13.36 -5.86 12.80
C LYS A 313 -13.63 -5.12 11.49
N ASN A 314 -12.74 -4.23 11.07
CA ASN A 314 -13.04 -3.33 9.95
C ASN A 314 -12.41 -3.78 8.62
N PHE A 315 -11.39 -4.67 8.64
CA PHE A 315 -10.61 -4.95 7.43
C PHE A 315 -10.33 -6.44 7.18
N SER A 316 -10.93 -7.36 7.93
CA SER A 316 -10.72 -8.80 7.73
C SER A 316 -11.94 -9.52 7.15
N ASN A 317 -13.02 -8.81 6.86
CA ASN A 317 -14.19 -9.40 6.20
C ASN A 317 -13.97 -9.46 4.68
N LYS A 318 -13.40 -10.57 4.25
CA LYS A 318 -13.04 -10.83 2.86
C LYS A 318 -14.26 -10.98 1.95
N ASP A 319 -15.32 -11.60 2.45
CA ASP A 319 -16.54 -11.84 1.66
C ASP A 319 -17.25 -10.52 1.37
N GLU A 320 -17.41 -9.64 2.37
CA GLU A 320 -17.99 -8.31 2.17
C GLU A 320 -17.15 -7.44 1.21
N TRP A 321 -15.80 -7.52 1.31
CA TRP A 321 -14.89 -6.83 0.41
C TRP A 321 -15.08 -7.29 -1.03
N LYS A 322 -15.19 -8.59 -1.24
CA LYS A 322 -15.42 -9.22 -2.53
C LYS A 322 -16.77 -8.83 -3.11
N GLU A 323 -17.86 -8.98 -2.34
CA GLU A 323 -19.23 -8.63 -2.76
C GLU A 323 -19.30 -7.18 -3.25
N LYS A 324 -18.79 -6.22 -2.49
CA LYS A 324 -18.76 -4.80 -2.89
C LYS A 324 -18.02 -4.55 -4.21
N LEU A 325 -16.97 -5.31 -4.50
CA LEU A 325 -16.24 -5.20 -5.76
C LEU A 325 -17.03 -5.84 -6.91
N LEU A 326 -17.65 -6.99 -6.68
CA LEU A 326 -18.47 -7.68 -7.68
C LEU A 326 -19.67 -6.82 -8.11
N ASP A 327 -20.36 -6.16 -7.17
CA ASP A 327 -21.47 -5.24 -7.48
C ASP A 327 -21.05 -4.16 -8.48
N ILE A 328 -19.86 -3.57 -8.29
CA ILE A 328 -19.34 -2.55 -9.21
C ILE A 328 -18.97 -3.15 -10.57
N TYR A 329 -18.26 -4.29 -10.59
CA TYR A 329 -17.75 -4.87 -11.81
C TYR A 329 -18.84 -5.56 -12.64
N ASN A 330 -19.85 -6.14 -12.00
CA ASN A 330 -21.02 -6.71 -12.70
C ASN A 330 -22.02 -5.63 -13.13
N GLY A 331 -21.96 -4.44 -12.52
CA GLY A 331 -22.77 -3.27 -12.94
C GLY A 331 -24.14 -3.22 -12.26
N GLU A 332 -24.23 -3.73 -11.02
CA GLU A 332 -25.40 -3.63 -10.17
C GLU A 332 -25.56 -2.25 -9.51
#